data_84695d7d6577369def95b28b296a84f5
#
_entry.id   84695d7d6577369def95b28b296a84f5
#
_cell.length_a   1.000
_cell.length_b   1.000
_cell.length_c   1.000
_cell.angle_alpha   90.00
_cell.angle_beta   90.00
_cell.angle_gamma   90.00
#
_symmetry.space_group_name_H-M   'P 1'
#
loop_
_entity.id
_entity.type
_entity.pdbx_description
1 polymer ?
#
loop_
_entity_poly.entity_id
_entity_poly.type
_entity_poly.pdbx_seq_one_letter_code
_entity_poly.pdbx_strand_id
1 'polypeptide(L)'
;MSKDKGKERMSLLKDVIASPRKFIENYLYITTKEGTFIKLKLNKAQSELMDYVEECLAKNKPIRMRVLKSRQLGVSTFAMALAFYWATMNSYQNCGLVAHNKDSSQSIFDKARIYYENLPKWLQPVTNRFSSEAISYDYPDVNSDGGVLKSGFLFGMAGGSVLVC
;
A
#
# COMPACT_ATOMS: atom_id res chain seq x y z
N MET A 1 5.54 31.78 10.62
CA MET A 1 5.21 30.98 9.40
C MET A 1 5.47 29.45 9.49
N SER A 2 6.22 28.96 10.49
CA SER A 2 6.55 27.51 10.59
C SER A 2 5.48 26.65 11.29
N LYS A 3 4.76 27.17 12.28
CA LYS A 3 3.76 26.41 13.08
C LYS A 3 2.48 26.05 12.33
N ASP A 4 2.08 26.85 11.35
CA ASP A 4 0.87 26.61 10.55
C ASP A 4 1.04 25.45 9.57
N LYS A 5 2.20 25.36 8.91
CA LYS A 5 2.53 24.25 8.02
C LYS A 5 2.60 22.90 8.74
N GLY A 6 2.99 22.89 10.00
CA GLY A 6 3.00 21.69 10.83
C GLY A 6 1.59 21.18 11.17
N LYS A 7 0.68 22.07 11.50
CA LYS A 7 -0.72 21.73 11.79
C LYS A 7 -1.46 21.22 10.54
N GLU A 8 -1.24 21.88 9.41
CA GLU A 8 -1.81 21.48 8.13
C GLU A 8 -1.33 20.08 7.69
N ARG A 9 -0.03 19.81 7.81
CA ARG A 9 0.54 18.47 7.55
C ARG A 9 -0.03 17.41 8.49
N MET A 10 -0.21 17.71 9.76
CA MET A 10 -0.77 16.79 10.74
C MET A 10 -2.24 16.50 10.44
N SER A 11 -3.03 17.48 10.00
CA SER A 11 -4.41 17.27 9.56
C SER A 11 -4.48 16.39 8.32
N LEU A 12 -3.65 16.68 7.31
CA LEU A 12 -3.56 15.86 6.10
C LEU A 12 -3.14 14.41 6.40
N LEU A 13 -2.19 14.21 7.31
CA LEU A 13 -1.76 12.89 7.76
C LEU A 13 -2.91 12.10 8.39
N LYS A 14 -3.69 12.71 9.26
CA LYS A 14 -4.87 12.07 9.87
C LYS A 14 -5.89 11.65 8.82
N ASP A 15 -6.17 12.50 7.84
CA ASP A 15 -7.11 12.20 6.76
C ASP A 15 -6.63 11.05 5.86
N VAL A 16 -5.33 10.97 5.62
CA VAL A 16 -4.69 9.92 4.80
C VAL A 16 -4.65 8.59 5.54
N ILE A 17 -4.33 8.61 6.83
CA ILE A 17 -4.33 7.41 7.68
C ILE A 17 -5.76 6.87 7.85
N ALA A 18 -6.76 7.73 7.86
CA ALA A 18 -8.15 7.34 8.08
C ALA A 18 -8.82 6.66 6.88
N SER A 19 -8.31 6.84 5.64
CA SER A 19 -8.99 6.32 4.44
C SER A 19 -8.00 5.76 3.41
N PRO A 20 -7.99 4.44 3.17
CA PRO A 20 -7.16 3.81 2.14
C PRO A 20 -7.47 4.37 0.74
N ARG A 21 -8.73 4.69 0.44
CA ARG A 21 -9.15 5.29 -0.83
C ARG A 21 -8.48 6.64 -1.06
N LYS A 22 -8.54 7.53 -0.07
CA LYS A 22 -7.90 8.86 -0.15
C LYS A 22 -6.40 8.75 -0.34
N PHE A 23 -5.76 7.83 0.37
CA PHE A 23 -4.32 7.59 0.20
C PHE A 23 -3.99 7.14 -1.21
N ILE A 24 -4.66 6.12 -1.70
CA ILE A 24 -4.39 5.52 -3.01
C ILE A 24 -4.58 6.55 -4.13
N GLU A 25 -5.72 7.25 -4.15
CA GLU A 25 -6.05 8.17 -5.25
C GLU A 25 -5.28 9.48 -5.24
N ASN A 26 -4.76 9.92 -4.10
CA ASN A 26 -4.04 11.18 -3.99
C ASN A 26 -2.52 11.04 -4.04
N TYR A 27 -1.97 9.91 -3.59
CA TYR A 27 -0.54 9.75 -3.38
C TYR A 27 0.12 8.66 -4.21
N LEU A 28 -0.63 7.70 -4.75
CA LEU A 28 -0.03 6.65 -5.56
C LEU A 28 -0.04 6.98 -7.05
N TYR A 29 1.02 6.56 -7.72
CA TYR A 29 1.21 6.74 -9.15
C TYR A 29 1.43 5.40 -9.82
N ILE A 30 0.96 5.28 -11.06
CA ILE A 30 1.19 4.12 -11.91
C ILE A 30 1.79 4.55 -13.24
N THR A 31 2.52 3.64 -13.86
CA THR A 31 2.97 3.79 -15.24
C THR A 31 1.93 3.14 -16.16
N THR A 32 1.45 3.87 -17.15
CA THR A 32 0.57 3.34 -18.20
C THR A 32 1.35 2.45 -19.15
N LYS A 33 0.65 1.76 -20.06
CA LYS A 33 1.29 0.94 -21.10
C LYS A 33 2.14 1.78 -22.05
N GLU A 34 1.79 3.05 -22.22
CA GLU A 34 2.50 4.03 -23.04
C GLU A 34 3.71 4.66 -22.32
N GLY A 35 4.02 4.20 -21.09
CA GLY A 35 5.12 4.71 -20.29
C GLY A 35 4.81 6.03 -19.56
N THR A 36 3.57 6.53 -19.63
CA THR A 36 3.17 7.77 -18.98
C THR A 36 2.92 7.56 -17.48
N PHE A 37 3.36 8.50 -16.68
CA PHE A 37 3.21 8.51 -15.22
C PHE A 37 1.93 9.24 -14.84
N ILE A 38 0.97 8.54 -14.24
CA ILE A 38 -0.32 9.13 -13.85
C ILE A 38 -0.69 8.72 -12.42
N LYS A 39 -1.51 9.52 -11.76
CA LYS A 39 -2.12 9.16 -10.47
C LYS A 39 -3.01 7.92 -10.62
N LEU A 40 -2.90 7.02 -9.65
CA LEU A 40 -3.77 5.85 -9.60
C LEU A 40 -5.20 6.29 -9.25
N LYS A 41 -6.09 6.24 -10.24
CA LYS A 41 -7.52 6.39 -10.04
C LYS A 41 -8.18 5.02 -10.08
N LEU A 42 -9.02 4.75 -9.09
CA LEU A 42 -9.73 3.48 -9.03
C LEU A 42 -10.74 3.40 -10.18
N ASN A 43 -10.66 2.34 -10.97
CA ASN A 43 -11.71 2.03 -11.95
C ASN A 43 -12.95 1.46 -11.23
N LYS A 44 -14.05 1.24 -11.98
CA LYS A 44 -15.32 0.78 -11.41
C LYS A 44 -15.15 -0.49 -10.57
N ALA A 45 -14.49 -1.51 -11.10
CA ALA A 45 -14.28 -2.78 -10.39
C ALA A 45 -13.42 -2.61 -9.12
N GLN A 46 -12.38 -1.79 -9.19
CA GLN A 46 -11.53 -1.48 -8.02
C GLN A 46 -12.29 -0.64 -6.98
N SER A 47 -13.18 0.27 -7.41
CA SER A 47 -14.03 1.04 -6.50
C SER A 47 -15.01 0.14 -5.74
N GLU A 48 -15.64 -0.81 -6.41
CA GLU A 48 -16.53 -1.79 -5.77
C GLU A 48 -15.78 -2.64 -4.72
N LEU A 49 -14.53 -3.05 -5.03
CA LEU A 49 -13.68 -3.74 -4.05
C LEU A 49 -13.31 -2.83 -2.88
N MET A 50 -13.04 -1.56 -3.13
CA MET A 50 -12.72 -0.58 -2.10
C MET A 50 -13.93 -0.29 -1.21
N ASP A 51 -15.15 -0.19 -1.77
CA ASP A 51 -16.39 -0.03 -0.99
C ASP A 51 -16.55 -1.17 0.02
N TYR A 52 -16.29 -2.42 -0.41
CA TYR A 52 -16.30 -3.57 0.50
C TYR A 52 -15.23 -3.48 1.59
N VAL A 53 -14.02 -3.04 1.26
CA VAL A 53 -12.94 -2.82 2.23
C VAL A 53 -13.37 -1.78 3.27
N GLU A 54 -13.88 -0.63 2.83
CA GLU A 54 -14.33 0.47 3.69
C GLU A 54 -15.51 0.04 4.58
N GLU A 55 -16.43 -0.77 4.05
CA GLU A 55 -17.52 -1.36 4.84
C GLU A 55 -17.00 -2.29 5.95
N CYS A 56 -16.03 -3.17 5.62
CA CYS A 56 -15.42 -4.06 6.61
C CYS A 56 -14.71 -3.27 7.71
N LEU A 57 -13.95 -2.22 7.34
CA LEU A 57 -13.27 -1.35 8.29
C LEU A 57 -14.26 -0.62 9.20
N ALA A 58 -15.33 -0.05 8.65
CA ALA A 58 -16.36 0.64 9.41
C ALA A 58 -17.08 -0.28 10.43
N LYS A 59 -17.22 -1.56 10.08
CA LYS A 59 -17.84 -2.58 10.94
C LYS A 59 -16.83 -3.34 11.81
N ASN A 60 -15.57 -2.97 11.80
CA ASN A 60 -14.46 -3.66 12.48
C ASN A 60 -14.45 -5.18 12.19
N LYS A 61 -14.68 -5.55 10.93
CA LYS A 61 -14.68 -6.94 10.45
C LYS A 61 -13.41 -7.27 9.69
N PRO A 62 -12.93 -8.53 9.76
CA PRO A 62 -11.80 -8.94 8.95
C PRO A 62 -12.14 -8.90 7.45
N ILE A 63 -11.22 -8.39 6.63
CA ILE A 63 -11.39 -8.31 5.19
C ILE A 63 -10.99 -9.65 4.58
N ARG A 64 -11.96 -10.34 4.00
CA ARG A 64 -11.76 -11.61 3.31
C ARG A 64 -12.46 -11.57 1.96
N MET A 65 -11.68 -11.54 0.87
CA MET A 65 -12.23 -11.44 -0.48
C MET A 65 -11.74 -12.60 -1.36
N ARG A 66 -12.66 -13.15 -2.15
CA ARG A 66 -12.33 -13.99 -3.32
C ARG A 66 -12.81 -13.27 -4.56
N VAL A 67 -11.88 -12.89 -5.43
CA VAL A 67 -12.19 -12.10 -6.62
C VAL A 67 -12.06 -12.98 -7.85
N LEU A 68 -13.20 -13.36 -8.44
CA LEU A 68 -13.24 -13.97 -9.75
C LEU A 68 -13.25 -12.86 -10.80
N LYS A 69 -12.22 -12.79 -11.60
CA LYS A 69 -12.03 -11.71 -12.55
C LYS A 69 -11.54 -12.19 -13.90
N SER A 70 -11.92 -11.47 -14.95
CA SER A 70 -11.25 -11.55 -16.24
C SER A 70 -9.84 -10.93 -16.16
N ARG A 71 -9.01 -11.14 -17.18
CA ARG A 71 -7.70 -10.51 -17.27
C ARG A 71 -7.83 -8.99 -17.37
N GLN A 72 -6.82 -8.26 -16.89
CA GLN A 72 -6.63 -6.80 -17.06
C GLN A 72 -7.59 -5.87 -16.29
N LEU A 73 -8.35 -6.34 -15.33
CA LEU A 73 -9.18 -5.48 -14.46
C LEU A 73 -8.39 -4.68 -13.40
N GLY A 74 -7.06 -4.81 -13.38
CA GLY A 74 -6.22 -4.06 -12.45
C GLY A 74 -6.31 -4.48 -10.97
N VAL A 75 -6.92 -5.64 -10.68
CA VAL A 75 -7.09 -6.13 -9.29
C VAL A 75 -5.75 -6.34 -8.58
N SER A 76 -4.72 -6.83 -9.27
CA SER A 76 -3.38 -6.97 -8.67
C SER A 76 -2.74 -5.61 -8.34
N THR A 77 -3.01 -4.58 -9.14
CA THR A 77 -2.57 -3.20 -8.85
C THR A 77 -3.30 -2.65 -7.63
N PHE A 78 -4.62 -2.89 -7.54
CA PHE A 78 -5.43 -2.54 -6.38
C PHE A 78 -4.97 -3.24 -5.10
N ALA A 79 -4.78 -4.56 -5.15
CA ALA A 79 -4.32 -5.35 -4.02
C ALA A 79 -2.95 -4.84 -3.51
N MET A 80 -2.02 -4.56 -4.44
CA MET A 80 -0.71 -3.99 -4.07
C MET A 80 -0.83 -2.59 -3.46
N ALA A 81 -1.69 -1.73 -4.01
CA ALA A 81 -1.91 -0.40 -3.48
C ALA A 81 -2.50 -0.44 -2.05
N LEU A 82 -3.42 -1.36 -1.81
CA LEU A 82 -4.02 -1.57 -0.50
C LEU A 82 -3.02 -2.11 0.52
N ALA A 83 -2.23 -3.13 0.14
CA ALA A 83 -1.14 -3.66 0.96
C ALA A 83 -0.10 -2.58 1.27
N PHE A 84 0.27 -1.78 0.28
CA PHE A 84 1.20 -0.67 0.44
C PHE A 84 0.68 0.36 1.43
N TYR A 85 -0.61 0.73 1.36
CA TYR A 85 -1.24 1.61 2.34
C TYR A 85 -1.10 1.04 3.76
N TRP A 86 -1.46 -0.24 3.97
CA TRP A 86 -1.39 -0.83 5.31
C TRP A 86 0.02 -0.89 5.86
N ALA A 87 0.99 -1.31 5.07
CA ALA A 87 2.37 -1.43 5.52
C ALA A 87 3.05 -0.07 5.75
N THR A 88 2.60 1.00 5.04
CA THR A 88 3.19 2.34 5.17
C THR A 88 2.47 3.23 6.17
N MET A 89 1.18 2.98 6.44
CA MET A 89 0.37 3.83 7.33
C MET A 89 0.15 3.22 8.71
N ASN A 90 0.48 1.94 8.88
CA ASN A 90 0.30 1.26 10.16
C ASN A 90 1.61 0.57 10.57
N SER A 91 1.98 0.74 11.83
CA SER A 91 3.10 0.00 12.44
C SER A 91 2.71 -1.47 12.67
N TYR A 92 3.69 -2.36 12.68
CA TYR A 92 3.53 -3.81 12.88
C TYR A 92 2.68 -4.55 11.83
N GLN A 93 2.47 -3.96 10.66
CA GLN A 93 1.76 -4.62 9.58
C GLN A 93 2.73 -5.27 8.59
N ASN A 94 2.67 -6.60 8.50
CA ASN A 94 3.44 -7.37 7.54
C ASN A 94 2.49 -7.93 6.47
N CYS A 95 2.65 -7.46 5.24
CA CYS A 95 1.85 -7.90 4.12
C CYS A 95 2.61 -8.93 3.29
N GLY A 96 2.06 -10.12 3.13
CA GLY A 96 2.57 -11.16 2.24
C GLY A 96 1.83 -11.14 0.91
N LEU A 97 2.55 -11.10 -0.20
CA LEU A 97 1.99 -11.21 -1.52
C LEU A 97 2.62 -12.39 -2.26
N VAL A 98 1.78 -13.32 -2.68
CA VAL A 98 2.21 -14.57 -3.32
C VAL A 98 1.64 -14.61 -4.73
N ALA A 99 2.49 -14.80 -5.72
CA ALA A 99 2.12 -14.93 -7.13
C ALA A 99 2.44 -16.33 -7.66
N HIS A 100 1.81 -16.69 -8.78
CA HIS A 100 1.96 -18.01 -9.39
C HIS A 100 3.34 -18.24 -10.06
N ASN A 101 4.06 -17.17 -10.41
CA ASN A 101 5.41 -17.24 -10.97
C ASN A 101 6.26 -16.04 -10.55
N LYS A 102 7.57 -16.15 -10.79
CA LYS A 102 8.57 -15.14 -10.40
C LYS A 102 8.35 -13.81 -11.13
N ASP A 103 8.05 -13.83 -12.41
CA ASP A 103 7.87 -12.61 -13.22
C ASP A 103 6.65 -11.80 -12.75
N SER A 104 5.57 -12.49 -12.41
CA SER A 104 4.38 -11.85 -11.81
C SER A 104 4.69 -11.25 -10.45
N SER A 105 5.47 -11.95 -9.63
CA SER A 105 5.91 -11.46 -8.32
C SER A 105 6.77 -10.21 -8.47
N GLN A 106 7.74 -10.23 -9.40
CA GLN A 106 8.58 -9.08 -9.70
C GLN A 106 7.79 -7.89 -10.21
N SER A 107 6.86 -8.10 -11.16
CA SER A 107 5.99 -7.04 -11.67
C SER A 107 5.14 -6.37 -10.59
N ILE A 108 4.74 -7.11 -9.57
CA ILE A 108 3.99 -6.55 -8.44
C ILE A 108 4.92 -5.79 -7.49
N PHE A 109 6.12 -6.30 -7.27
CA PHE A 109 7.15 -5.63 -6.49
C PHE A 109 7.56 -4.29 -7.12
N ASP A 110 7.73 -4.23 -8.44
CA ASP A 110 8.06 -3.00 -9.15
C ASP A 110 7.00 -1.91 -8.95
N LYS A 111 5.72 -2.29 -8.81
CA LYS A 111 4.66 -1.33 -8.46
C LYS A 111 4.86 -0.76 -7.05
N ALA A 112 5.21 -1.60 -6.07
CA ALA A 112 5.48 -1.14 -4.71
C ALA A 112 6.66 -0.15 -4.68
N ARG A 113 7.70 -0.41 -5.47
CA ARG A 113 8.84 0.49 -5.65
C ARG A 113 8.38 1.84 -6.21
N ILE A 114 7.60 1.84 -7.29
CA ILE A 114 7.05 3.04 -7.91
C ILE A 114 6.23 3.83 -6.90
N TYR A 115 5.37 3.17 -6.12
CA TYR A 115 4.58 3.82 -5.08
C TYR A 115 5.47 4.51 -4.05
N TYR A 116 6.49 3.83 -3.53
CA TYR A 116 7.40 4.37 -2.53
C TYR A 116 8.22 5.56 -3.05
N GLU A 117 8.83 5.43 -4.23
CA GLU A 117 9.69 6.46 -4.82
C GLU A 117 8.94 7.77 -5.10
N ASN A 118 7.63 7.68 -5.36
CA ASN A 118 6.78 8.82 -5.70
C ASN A 118 5.97 9.37 -4.52
N LEU A 119 6.08 8.76 -3.34
CA LEU A 119 5.49 9.35 -2.14
C LEU A 119 6.18 10.67 -1.78
N PRO A 120 5.41 11.67 -1.30
CA PRO A 120 6.02 12.87 -0.71
C PRO A 120 6.99 12.50 0.42
N LYS A 121 8.14 13.17 0.49
CA LYS A 121 9.19 12.89 1.50
C LYS A 121 8.68 12.84 2.94
N TRP A 122 7.70 13.67 3.27
CA TRP A 122 7.11 13.71 4.61
C TRP A 122 6.18 12.52 4.92
N LEU A 123 5.78 11.75 3.90
CA LEU A 123 4.93 10.58 4.02
C LEU A 123 5.71 9.27 3.82
N GLN A 124 6.95 9.36 3.36
CA GLN A 124 7.80 8.17 3.17
C GLN A 124 8.28 7.65 4.52
N PRO A 125 7.98 6.39 4.88
CA PRO A 125 8.61 5.76 6.04
C PRO A 125 10.09 5.53 5.79
N VAL A 126 10.85 5.44 6.87
CA VAL A 126 12.28 5.08 6.79
C VAL A 126 12.38 3.61 6.36
N THR A 127 13.12 3.34 5.31
CA THR A 127 13.36 1.98 4.84
C THR A 127 14.61 1.40 5.49
N ASN A 128 14.47 0.24 6.10
CA ASN A 128 15.60 -0.54 6.62
C ASN A 128 16.13 -1.51 5.55
N ARG A 129 15.24 -2.15 4.81
CA ARG A 129 15.60 -3.09 3.75
C ARG A 129 14.77 -2.81 2.51
N PHE A 130 15.46 -2.73 1.37
CA PHE A 130 14.85 -2.61 0.05
C PHE A 130 15.54 -3.60 -0.89
N SER A 131 15.00 -4.81 -0.99
CA SER A 131 15.52 -5.88 -1.84
C SER A 131 14.47 -6.31 -2.87
N SER A 132 14.84 -7.17 -3.81
CA SER A 132 13.92 -7.70 -4.83
C SER A 132 12.81 -8.61 -4.26
N GLU A 133 12.90 -9.01 -3.00
CA GLU A 133 11.97 -9.96 -2.37
C GLU A 133 11.26 -9.40 -1.14
N ALA A 134 11.77 -8.31 -0.58
CA ALA A 134 11.21 -7.72 0.62
C ALA A 134 11.49 -6.22 0.72
N ILE A 135 10.52 -5.49 1.23
CA ILE A 135 10.67 -4.11 1.70
C ILE A 135 10.31 -4.10 3.17
N SER A 136 11.18 -3.52 4.01
CA SER A 136 10.85 -3.29 5.42
C SER A 136 10.99 -1.81 5.77
N TYR A 137 10.07 -1.36 6.60
CA TYR A 137 10.00 0.00 7.10
C TYR A 137 10.25 0.02 8.60
N ASP A 138 10.97 1.03 9.05
CA ASP A 138 11.23 1.30 10.46
C ASP A 138 10.41 2.51 10.90
N TYR A 139 9.68 2.35 12.01
CA TYR A 139 8.94 3.43 12.65
C TYR A 139 9.47 3.63 14.05
N PRO A 140 9.65 4.89 14.51
CA PRO A 140 10.05 5.14 15.89
C PRO A 140 8.95 4.64 16.84
N ASP A 141 9.33 3.80 17.81
CA ASP A 141 8.42 3.41 18.88
C ASP A 141 8.37 4.55 19.91
N VAL A 142 7.25 5.24 19.96
CA VAL A 142 7.03 6.35 20.92
C VAL A 142 6.86 5.87 22.37
N ASN A 143 6.71 4.57 22.59
CA ASN A 143 6.52 3.99 23.92
C ASN A 143 7.79 3.37 24.50
N SER A 144 8.89 3.29 23.73
CA SER A 144 10.18 2.75 24.18
C SER A 144 11.32 3.68 23.80
N ASP A 145 12.28 3.82 24.70
CA ASP A 145 13.48 4.64 24.49
C ASP A 145 14.41 3.98 23.45
N GLY A 146 14.31 4.41 22.21
CA GLY A 146 15.08 3.86 21.08
C GLY A 146 14.52 2.59 20.43
N GLY A 147 13.29 2.18 20.75
CA GLY A 147 12.62 1.07 20.07
C GLY A 147 12.24 1.40 18.63
N VAL A 148 12.19 0.38 17.78
CA VAL A 148 11.81 0.49 16.37
C VAL A 148 10.71 -0.49 16.05
N LEU A 149 9.58 0.02 15.59
CA LEU A 149 8.46 -0.76 15.09
C LEU A 149 8.68 -1.09 13.62
N LYS A 150 8.52 -2.35 13.24
CA LYS A 150 8.77 -2.81 11.87
C LYS A 150 7.47 -3.14 11.17
N SER A 151 7.37 -2.71 9.92
CA SER A 151 6.34 -3.14 8.98
C SER A 151 6.98 -3.47 7.64
N GLY A 152 6.29 -4.22 6.78
CA GLY A 152 6.89 -4.48 5.49
C GLY A 152 6.09 -5.40 4.57
N PHE A 153 6.74 -5.77 3.49
CA PHE A 153 6.22 -6.67 2.47
C PHE A 153 7.14 -7.86 2.31
N LEU A 154 6.53 -9.02 2.15
CA LEU A 154 7.19 -10.25 1.71
C LEU A 154 6.56 -10.70 0.41
N PHE A 155 7.40 -11.05 -0.56
CA PHE A 155 6.97 -11.57 -1.85
C PHE A 155 7.38 -13.04 -1.98
N GLY A 156 6.46 -13.87 -2.47
CA GLY A 156 6.69 -15.30 -2.62
C GLY A 156 6.00 -15.87 -3.86
N MET A 157 6.24 -17.15 -4.12
CA MET A 157 5.60 -17.93 -5.19
C MET A 157 4.73 -19.03 -4.61
N ALA A 158 3.54 -19.21 -5.19
CA ALA A 158 2.65 -20.33 -4.91
C ALA A 158 1.78 -20.63 -6.14
N GLY A 159 1.02 -21.71 -6.09
CA GLY A 159 0.10 -22.11 -7.17
C GLY A 159 -1.08 -21.17 -7.44
N GLY A 160 -1.11 -20.01 -6.80
CA GLY A 160 -2.12 -18.94 -6.97
C GLY A 160 -1.62 -17.60 -6.44
N SER A 161 -2.37 -16.52 -6.66
CA SER A 161 -2.05 -15.22 -6.10
C SER A 161 -2.85 -14.97 -4.84
N VAL A 162 -2.17 -14.74 -3.72
CA VAL A 162 -2.75 -14.47 -2.41
C VAL A 162 -2.12 -13.21 -1.84
N LEU A 163 -2.92 -12.37 -1.25
CA LEU A 163 -2.50 -11.24 -0.41
C LEU A 163 -2.93 -11.53 1.03
N VAL A 164 -1.99 -11.44 1.95
CA VAL A 164 -2.23 -11.53 3.40
C VAL A 164 -1.58 -10.32 4.07
N CYS A 165 -2.36 -9.63 4.87
CA CYS A 165 -1.89 -8.53 5.71
C CYS A 165 -2.37 -8.73 7.14
#